data_d9e118c7416587602899afc9d5438736
#
_entry.id   d9e118c7416587602899afc9d5438736
#
_cell.length_a   1.000
_cell.length_b   1.000
_cell.length_c   1.000
_cell.angle_alpha   90.00
_cell.angle_beta   90.00
_cell.angle_gamma   90.00
#
_symmetry.space_group_name_H-M   'P 1'
#
loop_
_entity.id
_entity.type
_entity.pdbx_description
1 polymer ?
#
loop_
_entity_poly.entity_id
_entity_poly.type
_entity_poly.pdbx_seq_one_letter_code
_entity_poly.pdbx_strand_id
1 'polypeptide(L)'
;MKIHYRVKKNTIEIIRCYGTDSRVVLPEEINGLPVVSAAPYAFSAHKDGEEDAETWESEEAFSFGEERLLAGEEVQEIVFPDTLKEIGRYIFYGCKKLERLEFSDTLMQVGTGAFTGCSGLKELVIHQKK
;
A
#
# COMPACT_ATOMS: atom_id res chain seq x y z
N MET A 1 4.01 1.54 -11.66
CA MET A 1 3.83 0.79 -10.40
C MET A 1 3.21 -0.56 -10.66
N LYS A 2 3.66 -1.56 -9.99
CA LYS A 2 3.14 -2.91 -10.08
C LYS A 2 2.62 -3.32 -8.70
N ILE A 3 1.44 -3.91 -8.67
CA ILE A 3 0.82 -4.32 -7.41
C ILE A 3 0.60 -5.83 -7.42
N HIS A 4 1.11 -6.51 -6.39
CA HIS A 4 0.74 -7.88 -6.10
C HIS A 4 -0.47 -7.84 -5.17
N TYR A 5 -1.52 -8.57 -5.53
CA TYR A 5 -2.77 -8.54 -4.78
C TYR A 5 -3.39 -9.92 -4.69
N ARG A 6 -4.34 -10.05 -3.78
CA ARG A 6 -5.11 -11.28 -3.59
C ARG A 6 -6.60 -10.95 -3.61
N VAL A 7 -7.38 -11.82 -4.26
CA VAL A 7 -8.84 -11.70 -4.27
C VAL A 7 -9.42 -12.48 -3.09
N LYS A 8 -10.23 -11.81 -2.28
CA LYS A 8 -10.94 -12.43 -1.15
C LYS A 8 -12.40 -11.98 -1.18
N LYS A 9 -13.34 -12.92 -1.35
CA LYS A 9 -14.78 -12.63 -1.29
C LYS A 9 -15.19 -11.41 -2.13
N ASN A 10 -14.75 -11.39 -3.39
CA ASN A 10 -15.03 -10.30 -4.33
C ASN A 10 -14.42 -8.94 -3.91
N THR A 11 -13.37 -8.97 -3.10
CA THR A 11 -12.61 -7.77 -2.73
C THR A 11 -11.13 -8.02 -2.97
N ILE A 12 -10.35 -6.93 -2.95
CA ILE A 12 -8.91 -6.98 -3.20
C ILE A 12 -8.15 -6.65 -1.91
N GLU A 13 -7.15 -7.49 -1.61
CA GLU A 13 -6.15 -7.21 -0.60
C GLU A 13 -4.83 -6.93 -1.32
N ILE A 14 -4.23 -5.77 -1.08
CA ILE A 14 -2.91 -5.44 -1.62
C ILE A 14 -1.87 -6.18 -0.79
N ILE A 15 -1.01 -6.95 -1.46
CA ILE A 15 0.05 -7.72 -0.81
C ILE A 15 1.37 -6.94 -0.80
N ARG A 16 1.77 -6.40 -1.97
CA ARG A 16 3.00 -5.62 -2.12
C ARG A 16 2.92 -4.74 -3.35
N CYS A 17 3.73 -3.67 -3.32
CA CYS A 17 3.85 -2.77 -4.47
C CYS A 17 5.31 -2.70 -4.91
N TYR A 18 5.51 -2.57 -6.21
CA TYR A 18 6.84 -2.48 -6.83
C TYR A 18 6.87 -1.27 -7.76
N GLY A 19 8.00 -0.61 -7.80
CA GLY A 19 8.20 0.54 -8.66
C GLY A 19 9.24 1.49 -8.08
N THR A 20 9.33 2.69 -8.66
CA THR A 20 10.26 3.73 -8.22
C THR A 20 9.53 5.02 -7.85
N ASP A 21 8.22 4.95 -7.66
CA ASP A 21 7.40 6.12 -7.40
C ASP A 21 7.67 6.68 -6.01
N SER A 22 7.90 7.99 -5.92
CA SER A 22 8.01 8.65 -4.62
C SER A 22 6.64 8.96 -4.03
N ARG A 23 5.64 9.15 -4.91
CA ARG A 23 4.24 9.34 -4.52
C ARG A 23 3.43 8.18 -5.09
N VAL A 24 2.84 7.41 -4.21
CA VAL A 24 2.06 6.23 -4.58
C VAL A 24 0.58 6.54 -4.38
N VAL A 25 -0.21 6.45 -5.45
CA VAL A 25 -1.66 6.58 -5.38
C VAL A 25 -2.25 5.22 -5.73
N LEU A 26 -2.84 4.58 -4.75
CA LEU A 26 -3.39 3.24 -4.94
C LEU A 26 -4.79 3.29 -5.56
N PRO A 27 -5.11 2.35 -6.46
CA PRO A 27 -6.39 2.36 -7.16
C PRO A 27 -7.54 1.96 -6.23
N GLU A 28 -8.74 2.43 -6.55
CA GLU A 28 -9.95 2.03 -5.83
C GLU A 28 -10.42 0.63 -6.22
N GLU A 29 -10.11 0.23 -7.46
CA GLU A 29 -10.53 -1.06 -8.02
C GLU A 29 -9.40 -1.72 -8.79
N ILE A 30 -9.38 -3.05 -8.77
CA ILE A 30 -8.55 -3.87 -9.64
C ILE A 30 -9.48 -4.91 -10.27
N ASN A 31 -9.53 -4.92 -11.60
CA ASN A 31 -10.41 -5.83 -12.37
C ASN A 31 -11.87 -5.77 -11.92
N GLY A 32 -12.35 -4.57 -11.59
CA GLY A 32 -13.73 -4.35 -11.18
C GLY A 32 -14.05 -4.66 -9.74
N LEU A 33 -13.07 -5.10 -8.94
CA LEU A 33 -13.26 -5.43 -7.53
C LEU A 33 -12.65 -4.34 -6.64
N PRO A 34 -13.32 -3.95 -5.55
CA PRO A 34 -12.82 -2.87 -4.69
C PRO A 34 -11.60 -3.29 -3.88
N VAL A 35 -10.66 -2.35 -3.75
CA VAL A 35 -9.48 -2.51 -2.90
C VAL A 35 -9.87 -2.13 -1.47
N VAL A 36 -9.98 -3.12 -0.58
CA VAL A 36 -10.51 -2.91 0.76
C VAL A 36 -9.49 -3.13 1.87
N SER A 37 -8.36 -3.77 1.57
CA SER A 37 -7.35 -4.04 2.60
C SER A 37 -5.94 -4.04 2.04
N ALA A 38 -4.98 -3.87 2.93
CA ALA A 38 -3.56 -4.03 2.62
C ALA A 38 -2.96 -4.99 3.64
N ALA A 39 -2.15 -5.91 3.18
CA ALA A 39 -1.60 -7.00 3.97
C ALA A 39 -0.54 -6.52 4.96
N PRO A 40 -0.22 -7.35 5.97
CA PRO A 40 0.94 -7.09 6.83
C PRO A 40 2.20 -6.89 6.00
N TYR A 41 3.03 -5.94 6.41
CA TYR A 41 4.31 -5.62 5.77
C TYR A 41 4.22 -5.19 4.29
N ALA A 42 3.05 -4.74 3.82
CA ALA A 42 2.85 -4.43 2.39
C ALA A 42 3.82 -3.39 1.83
N PHE A 43 4.23 -2.44 2.65
CA PHE A 43 5.19 -1.39 2.25
C PHE A 43 6.50 -1.47 3.02
N SER A 44 6.78 -2.60 3.65
CA SER A 44 8.01 -2.82 4.38
C SER A 44 9.00 -3.63 3.56
N ALA A 45 10.29 -3.42 3.79
CA ALA A 45 11.34 -4.26 3.21
C ALA A 45 11.34 -5.66 3.83
N HIS A 46 10.75 -5.81 5.02
CA HIS A 46 10.60 -7.11 5.65
C HIS A 46 9.54 -7.93 4.92
N LYS A 47 9.89 -9.14 4.51
CA LYS A 47 8.95 -10.04 3.86
C LYS A 47 8.36 -11.02 4.86
N ASP A 48 7.03 -11.07 4.87
CA ASP A 48 6.30 -12.06 5.65
C ASP A 48 5.53 -12.93 4.64
N GLY A 49 6.21 -13.92 4.11
CA GLY A 49 5.65 -14.96 3.24
C GLY A 49 4.68 -14.51 2.14
N GLU A 50 5.18 -14.31 0.94
CA GLU A 50 4.30 -14.07 -0.20
C GLU A 50 3.80 -15.40 -0.72
N GLU A 51 2.50 -15.57 -0.68
CA GLU A 51 1.84 -16.70 -1.29
C GLU A 51 0.99 -16.20 -2.44
N ASP A 52 0.70 -17.06 -3.38
CA ASP A 52 -0.24 -16.94 -4.50
C ASP A 52 -0.88 -15.54 -4.70
N ALA A 53 -0.09 -14.60 -5.16
CA ALA A 53 -0.56 -13.26 -5.46
C ALA A 53 -0.72 -13.06 -6.95
N GLU A 54 -1.77 -12.37 -7.36
CA GLU A 54 -1.95 -11.92 -8.72
C GLU A 54 -1.27 -10.57 -8.90
N THR A 55 -1.04 -10.17 -10.13
CA THR A 55 -0.30 -8.95 -10.45
C THR A 55 -1.14 -7.98 -11.26
N TRP A 56 -1.10 -6.72 -10.85
CA TRP A 56 -1.66 -5.59 -11.59
C TRP A 56 -0.56 -4.58 -11.89
N GLU A 57 -0.55 -4.05 -13.10
CA GLU A 57 0.38 -3.01 -13.51
C GLU A 57 -0.39 -1.80 -14.02
N SER A 58 0.07 -0.59 -13.65
CA SER A 58 -0.51 0.62 -14.22
C SER A 58 -0.07 0.76 -15.68
N GLU A 59 -0.93 1.34 -16.52
CA GLU A 59 -0.66 1.53 -17.94
C GLU A 59 0.55 2.44 -18.20
N GLU A 60 0.90 3.26 -17.23
CA GLU A 60 2.03 4.18 -17.32
C GLU A 60 3.35 3.54 -16.92
N ALA A 61 3.31 2.32 -16.45
CA ALA A 61 4.51 1.64 -15.98
C ALA A 61 5.28 1.04 -17.15
N PHE A 62 6.30 1.75 -17.60
CA PHE A 62 7.31 1.15 -18.46
C PHE A 62 8.36 0.53 -17.55
N SER A 63 8.27 -0.75 -17.31
CA SER A 63 9.29 -1.43 -16.55
C SER A 63 10.45 -1.82 -17.48
N PHE A 64 11.42 -0.95 -17.56
CA PHE A 64 12.71 -1.33 -18.13
C PHE A 64 13.59 -1.80 -16.97
N GLY A 65 13.65 -3.10 -16.75
CA GLY A 65 14.58 -3.67 -15.79
C GLY A 65 13.99 -4.07 -14.45
N GLU A 66 14.74 -3.88 -13.39
CA GLU A 66 14.46 -4.47 -12.09
C GLU A 66 13.20 -3.96 -11.41
N GLU A 67 12.39 -4.87 -10.91
CA GLU A 67 11.27 -4.55 -10.05
C GLU A 67 11.82 -4.20 -8.66
N ARG A 68 11.64 -2.96 -8.26
CA ARG A 68 12.04 -2.51 -6.93
C ARG A 68 10.84 -2.48 -6.00
N LEU A 69 11.00 -3.08 -4.85
CA LEU A 69 9.98 -3.06 -3.81
C LEU A 69 9.80 -1.63 -3.32
N LEU A 70 8.56 -1.17 -3.28
CA LEU A 70 8.22 0.11 -2.66
C LEU A 70 8.17 -0.12 -1.15
N ALA A 71 9.30 0.12 -0.49
CA ALA A 71 9.52 -0.25 0.91
C ALA A 71 10.09 0.89 1.75
N GLY A 72 9.63 2.09 1.50
CA GLY A 72 10.00 3.23 2.33
C GLY A 72 11.35 3.87 2.06
N GLU A 73 12.21 3.29 1.23
CA GLU A 73 13.49 3.92 0.88
C GLU A 73 13.33 4.99 -0.18
N GLU A 74 12.32 4.89 -1.02
CA GLU A 74 12.05 5.88 -2.07
C GLU A 74 10.67 6.49 -1.92
N VAL A 75 9.75 5.79 -1.28
CA VAL A 75 8.37 6.25 -1.11
C VAL A 75 8.30 7.33 -0.05
N GLN A 76 7.80 8.49 -0.43
CA GLN A 76 7.62 9.64 0.46
C GLN A 76 6.16 9.88 0.79
N GLU A 77 5.26 9.48 -0.09
CA GLU A 77 3.83 9.70 0.10
C GLU A 77 3.02 8.52 -0.41
N ILE A 78 2.03 8.09 0.35
CA ILE A 78 1.09 7.06 -0.06
C ILE A 78 -0.34 7.57 0.14
N VAL A 79 -1.14 7.49 -0.93
CA VAL A 79 -2.56 7.84 -0.91
C VAL A 79 -3.36 6.56 -1.07
N PHE A 80 -4.14 6.22 -0.07
CA PHE A 80 -5.02 5.06 -0.10
C PHE A 80 -6.40 5.40 -0.63
N PRO A 81 -7.07 4.44 -1.28
CA PRO A 81 -8.39 4.70 -1.86
C PRO A 81 -9.48 4.82 -0.80
N ASP A 82 -10.59 5.45 -1.18
CA ASP A 82 -11.75 5.62 -0.29
C ASP A 82 -12.47 4.30 0.02
N THR A 83 -12.11 3.24 -0.67
CA THR A 83 -12.64 1.90 -0.44
C THR A 83 -11.91 1.13 0.66
N LEU A 84 -10.74 1.63 1.08
CA LEU A 84 -9.90 0.92 2.05
C LEU A 84 -10.54 0.89 3.43
N LYS A 85 -10.61 -0.30 4.04
CA LYS A 85 -11.19 -0.51 5.38
C LYS A 85 -10.18 -1.01 6.40
N GLU A 86 -9.10 -1.63 5.96
CA GLU A 86 -8.17 -2.30 6.86
C GLU A 86 -6.74 -2.20 6.36
N ILE A 87 -5.81 -1.93 7.27
CA ILE A 87 -4.37 -2.07 7.01
C ILE A 87 -3.77 -3.07 8.00
N GLY A 88 -2.84 -3.89 7.50
CA GLY A 88 -2.25 -4.98 8.25
C GLY A 88 -1.19 -4.54 9.26
N ARG A 89 -0.82 -5.47 10.13
CA ARG A 89 0.24 -5.22 11.12
C ARG A 89 1.55 -4.89 10.42
N TYR A 90 2.30 -3.96 11.01
CA TYR A 90 3.63 -3.55 10.54
C TYR A 90 3.69 -3.17 9.06
N ILE A 91 2.57 -2.70 8.49
CA ILE A 91 2.47 -2.38 7.05
C ILE A 91 3.56 -1.42 6.58
N PHE A 92 3.93 -0.44 7.42
CA PHE A 92 4.96 0.55 7.10
C PHE A 92 6.24 0.36 7.90
N TYR A 93 6.49 -0.84 8.39
CA TYR A 93 7.65 -1.11 9.24
C TYR A 93 8.95 -0.69 8.57
N GLY A 94 9.67 0.22 9.23
CA GLY A 94 10.95 0.70 8.72
C GLY A 94 10.87 1.71 7.58
N CYS A 95 9.71 2.26 7.28
CA CYS A 95 9.54 3.26 6.21
C CYS A 95 10.06 4.63 6.67
N LYS A 96 11.38 4.78 6.74
CA LYS A 96 12.04 5.97 7.31
C LYS A 96 11.87 7.23 6.47
N LYS A 97 11.67 7.11 5.16
CA LYS A 97 11.52 8.25 4.27
C LYS A 97 10.07 8.61 3.98
N LEU A 98 9.14 7.82 4.47
CA LEU A 98 7.72 8.09 4.32
C LEU A 98 7.36 9.32 5.13
N GLU A 99 6.89 10.38 4.45
CA GLU A 99 6.60 11.67 5.07
C GLU A 99 5.10 11.94 5.20
N ARG A 100 4.29 11.39 4.27
CA ARG A 100 2.86 11.69 4.24
C ARG A 100 2.04 10.45 3.91
N LEU A 101 0.99 10.23 4.70
CA LEU A 101 -0.01 9.20 4.46
C LEU A 101 -1.39 9.84 4.37
N GLU A 102 -2.19 9.38 3.42
CA GLU A 102 -3.56 9.85 3.27
C GLU A 102 -4.52 8.68 3.26
N PHE A 103 -5.51 8.71 4.15
CA PHE A 103 -6.57 7.73 4.27
C PHE A 103 -7.93 8.42 4.21
N SER A 104 -8.95 7.65 3.86
CA SER A 104 -10.34 8.08 4.02
C SER A 104 -10.84 7.65 5.41
N ASP A 105 -11.91 8.27 5.87
CA ASP A 105 -12.59 7.90 7.12
C ASP A 105 -13.28 6.52 7.05
N THR A 106 -13.21 5.88 5.89
CA THR A 106 -13.67 4.49 5.73
C THR A 106 -12.76 3.48 6.42
N LEU A 107 -11.54 3.88 6.78
CA LEU A 107 -10.59 3.00 7.48
C LEU A 107 -11.13 2.60 8.84
N MET A 108 -11.29 1.30 9.07
CA MET A 108 -11.90 0.75 10.28
C MET A 108 -10.93 0.01 11.18
N GLN A 109 -9.89 -0.59 10.60
CA GLN A 109 -8.93 -1.39 11.36
C GLN A 109 -7.50 -1.05 10.98
N VAL A 110 -6.69 -0.85 12.01
CA VAL A 110 -5.25 -0.58 11.86
C VAL A 110 -4.50 -1.66 12.63
N GLY A 111 -3.68 -2.41 11.93
CA GLY A 111 -2.92 -3.51 12.52
C GLY A 111 -1.90 -3.04 13.54
N THR A 112 -1.54 -3.93 14.46
CA THR A 112 -0.53 -3.68 15.48
C THR A 112 0.78 -3.24 14.83
N GLY A 113 1.38 -2.18 15.36
CA GLY A 113 2.68 -1.70 14.89
C GLY A 113 2.69 -1.14 13.47
N ALA A 114 1.52 -0.75 12.92
CA ALA A 114 1.42 -0.26 11.55
C ALA A 114 2.41 0.87 11.24
N PHE A 115 2.65 1.75 12.18
CA PHE A 115 3.54 2.92 11.99
C PHE A 115 4.91 2.75 12.63
N THR A 116 5.26 1.55 13.07
CA THR A 116 6.55 1.28 13.70
C THR A 116 7.70 1.58 12.74
N GLY A 117 8.63 2.42 13.16
CA GLY A 117 9.80 2.75 12.36
C GLY A 117 9.57 3.83 11.31
N CYS A 118 8.40 4.46 11.28
CA CYS A 118 8.11 5.58 10.37
C CYS A 118 8.67 6.88 10.93
N SER A 119 9.99 6.95 11.13
CA SER A 119 10.62 8.09 11.80
C SER A 119 10.56 9.40 11.01
N GLY A 120 10.32 9.32 9.70
CA GLY A 120 10.19 10.50 8.85
C GLY A 120 8.76 11.02 8.67
N LEU A 121 7.78 10.34 9.25
CA LEU A 121 6.37 10.69 9.04
C LEU A 121 6.04 12.04 9.66
N LYS A 122 5.60 12.98 8.84
CA LYS A 122 5.28 14.36 9.23
C LYS A 122 3.79 14.66 9.17
N GLU A 123 3.05 13.98 8.30
CA GLU A 123 1.65 14.31 8.05
C GLU A 123 0.82 13.04 7.85
N LEU A 124 -0.24 12.93 8.61
CA LEU A 124 -1.24 11.89 8.44
C LEU A 124 -2.58 12.58 8.16
N VAL A 125 -3.10 12.38 6.96
CA VAL A 125 -4.34 13.01 6.52
C VAL A 125 -5.45 11.98 6.48
N ILE A 126 -6.55 12.27 7.15
CA ILE A 126 -7.77 11.47 7.06
C ILE A 126 -8.86 12.38 6.56
N HIS A 127 -9.35 12.11 5.35
CA HIS A 127 -10.41 12.93 4.76
C HIS A 127 -11.75 12.23 4.81
N GLN A 128 -12.81 13.01 4.78
CA GLN A 128 -14.15 12.46 4.75
C GLN A 128 -14.50 12.01 3.35
N LYS A 129 -15.05 10.81 3.26
CA LYS A 129 -15.61 10.31 2.02
C LYS A 129 -16.86 11.08 1.70
N LYS A 130 -16.92 11.62 0.50
CA LYS A 130 -18.10 12.33 0.01
C LYS A 130 -19.14 11.38 -0.56
#